data_413c524141b55e53b5dff66b7c3ee240
#
_entry.id   413c524141b55e53b5dff66b7c3ee240
#
_cell.length_a   1.000
_cell.length_b   1.000
_cell.length_c   1.000
_cell.angle_alpha   90.00
_cell.angle_beta   90.00
_cell.angle_gamma   90.00
#
_symmetry.space_group_name_H-M   'P 1'
#
loop_
_entity.id
_entity.type
_entity.pdbx_description
1 polymer ?
#
loop_
_entity_poly.entity_id
_entity_poly.type
_entity_poly.pdbx_seq_one_letter_code
_entity_poly.pdbx_strand_id
1 'polypeptide(L)'
;MIPLEPFVHPQARAFIESIADQGLMAWRDIHEVRREAGEIIRAAAGKPEPMETVDDIVAGGVRARLYRPVGGETSVLLWLHGGAFMTGDLDSCDVVARAFAKGAQAAVLSVDYRLAPESRFPAAIDDAWRATVWASTRFDKVAVGGDSAGGNLAAAVALRARDFNLVLAMQVLVYPVLSSDTTNSYYETFPQRYANFCGRKEFGATSLANIRNMWDTYIPDPTQRLLQDASPLRAASMVGLAPVLMILAEHDILREDGEEYIRRLETSGVPVEVHRYEGQLHGFISFPGKLDAGRDAVDKSAAGLRIAFNP
;
A
#
# COMPACT_ATOMS: atom_id res chain seq x y z
N MET A 1 12.12 -25.81 24.55
CA MET A 1 12.90 -24.83 23.79
C MET A 1 12.20 -23.49 23.92
N ILE A 2 12.86 -22.49 24.48
CA ILE A 2 12.37 -21.11 24.46
C ILE A 2 12.39 -20.69 22.98
N PRO A 3 11.27 -20.22 22.41
CA PRO A 3 11.29 -19.72 21.04
C PRO A 3 12.33 -18.60 20.98
N LEU A 4 13.32 -18.70 20.08
CA LEU A 4 14.21 -17.60 19.78
C LEU A 4 13.33 -16.38 19.42
N GLU A 5 13.58 -15.24 20.06
CA GLU A 5 12.91 -14.00 19.66
C GLU A 5 13.12 -13.78 18.16
N PRO A 6 12.08 -13.42 17.42
CA PRO A 6 12.23 -13.17 15.98
C PRO A 6 13.22 -12.02 15.78
N PHE A 7 14.08 -12.17 14.77
CA PHE A 7 15.00 -11.10 14.39
C PHE A 7 14.19 -9.89 13.91
N VAL A 8 14.41 -8.75 14.51
CA VAL A 8 13.89 -7.47 14.02
C VAL A 8 15.04 -6.57 13.66
N HIS A 9 14.99 -5.99 12.47
CA HIS A 9 16.04 -5.11 11.99
C HIS A 9 16.30 -3.96 13.00
N PRO A 10 17.56 -3.64 13.35
CA PRO A 10 17.87 -2.65 14.38
C PRO A 10 17.24 -1.28 14.14
N GLN A 11 17.21 -0.79 12.89
CA GLN A 11 16.56 0.47 12.56
C GLN A 11 15.03 0.40 12.77
N ALA A 12 14.39 -0.71 12.43
CA ALA A 12 12.95 -0.92 12.64
C ALA A 12 12.64 -0.91 14.15
N ARG A 13 13.45 -1.63 14.96
CA ARG A 13 13.33 -1.63 16.43
C ARG A 13 13.46 -0.23 17.00
N ALA A 14 14.55 0.48 16.68
CA ALA A 14 14.80 1.83 17.17
C ALA A 14 13.71 2.83 16.78
N PHE A 15 13.22 2.74 15.54
CA PHE A 15 12.13 3.58 15.06
C PHE A 15 10.84 3.34 15.86
N ILE A 16 10.46 2.09 16.03
CA ILE A 16 9.28 1.72 16.81
C ILE A 16 9.36 2.22 18.24
N GLU A 17 10.50 1.99 18.91
CA GLU A 17 10.72 2.47 20.28
C GLU A 17 10.57 3.99 20.37
N SER A 18 11.01 4.73 19.35
CA SER A 18 10.90 6.19 19.30
C SER A 18 9.48 6.73 19.17
N ILE A 19 8.55 5.94 18.64
CA ILE A 19 7.13 6.34 18.46
C ILE A 19 6.19 5.64 19.45
N ALA A 20 6.69 4.67 20.21
CA ALA A 20 5.89 3.85 21.13
C ALA A 20 5.13 4.68 22.19
N ASP A 21 5.70 5.78 22.63
CA ASP A 21 5.11 6.65 23.64
C ASP A 21 4.03 7.60 23.09
N GLN A 22 3.86 7.65 21.76
CA GLN A 22 2.92 8.58 21.11
C GLN A 22 1.47 8.06 21.04
N GLY A 23 1.21 6.86 21.58
CA GLY A 23 -0.15 6.34 21.77
C GLY A 23 -0.96 6.09 20.49
N LEU A 24 -0.30 5.79 19.39
CA LEU A 24 -0.79 5.85 18.02
C LEU A 24 -1.97 4.95 17.64
N MET A 25 -2.42 4.05 18.51
CA MET A 25 -3.31 2.97 18.09
C MET A 25 -4.48 2.68 19.04
N ALA A 26 -4.81 3.59 19.93
CA ALA A 26 -6.12 3.52 20.55
C ALA A 26 -7.13 4.12 19.56
N TRP A 27 -8.13 3.35 19.16
CA TRP A 27 -9.25 3.83 18.34
C TRP A 27 -9.99 4.94 19.13
N ARG A 28 -9.52 6.15 18.90
CA ARG A 28 -10.04 7.42 19.41
C ARG A 28 -10.82 8.11 18.31
N ASP A 29 -11.05 9.38 18.45
CA ASP A 29 -11.61 10.18 17.37
C ASP A 29 -10.77 10.03 16.09
N ILE A 30 -11.42 9.73 14.97
CA ILE A 30 -10.74 9.47 13.69
C ILE A 30 -9.93 10.69 13.21
N HIS A 31 -10.36 11.90 13.53
CA HIS A 31 -9.64 13.11 13.14
C HIS A 31 -8.32 13.26 13.90
N GLU A 32 -8.31 12.87 15.20
CA GLU A 32 -7.10 12.83 16.00
C GLU A 32 -6.12 11.78 15.44
N VAL A 33 -6.62 10.57 15.12
CA VAL A 33 -5.82 9.49 14.54
C VAL A 33 -5.20 9.93 13.20
N ARG A 34 -5.97 10.57 12.33
CA ARG A 34 -5.47 11.10 11.04
C ARG A 34 -4.36 12.13 11.24
N ARG A 35 -4.55 13.07 12.15
CA ARG A 35 -3.57 14.12 12.45
C ARG A 35 -2.27 13.51 12.97
N GLU A 36 -2.33 12.64 13.98
CA GLU A 36 -1.17 12.03 14.61
C GLU A 36 -0.40 11.13 13.63
N ALA A 37 -1.11 10.25 12.91
CA ALA A 37 -0.51 9.40 11.89
C ALA A 37 0.20 10.23 10.80
N GLY A 38 -0.45 11.28 10.30
CA GLY A 38 0.14 12.18 9.33
C GLY A 38 1.39 12.91 9.84
N GLU A 39 1.39 13.38 11.09
CA GLU A 39 2.54 14.02 11.72
C GLU A 39 3.75 13.07 11.80
N ILE A 40 3.53 11.82 12.22
CA ILE A 40 4.60 10.82 12.32
C ILE A 40 5.16 10.46 10.95
N ILE A 41 4.30 10.18 9.99
CA ILE A 41 4.73 9.84 8.64
C ILE A 41 5.57 10.98 8.07
N ARG A 42 5.08 12.22 8.11
CA ARG A 42 5.83 13.39 7.60
C ARG A 42 7.16 13.61 8.30
N ALA A 43 7.22 13.43 9.61
CA ALA A 43 8.45 13.55 10.39
C ALA A 43 9.50 12.47 10.07
N ALA A 44 9.05 11.28 9.64
CA ALA A 44 9.90 10.14 9.37
C ALA A 44 10.14 9.89 7.85
N ALA A 45 9.39 10.53 6.98
CA ALA A 45 9.50 10.35 5.52
C ALA A 45 10.85 10.84 4.95
N GLY A 46 11.49 11.83 5.59
CA GLY A 46 12.77 12.37 5.14
C GLY A 46 12.60 13.57 4.20
N LYS A 47 13.65 13.84 3.41
CA LYS A 47 13.67 15.00 2.52
C LYS A 47 13.00 14.67 1.18
N PRO A 48 12.05 15.51 0.71
CA PRO A 48 11.40 15.30 -0.59
C PRO A 48 12.37 15.54 -1.75
N GLU A 49 12.28 14.71 -2.79
CA GLU A 49 13.00 14.91 -4.04
C GLU A 49 12.44 16.10 -4.83
N PRO A 50 13.30 16.90 -5.51
CA PRO A 50 12.83 17.99 -6.36
C PRO A 50 12.10 17.45 -7.59
N MET A 51 11.01 18.13 -7.98
CA MET A 51 10.23 17.85 -9.18
C MET A 51 10.24 19.05 -10.12
N GLU A 52 9.99 18.82 -11.40
CA GLU A 52 9.74 19.90 -12.37
C GLU A 52 8.43 20.62 -12.01
N THR A 53 7.35 19.85 -11.84
CA THR A 53 6.08 20.38 -11.32
C THR A 53 5.45 19.46 -10.29
N VAL A 54 4.65 20.05 -9.40
CA VAL A 54 3.76 19.36 -8.47
C VAL A 54 2.45 20.13 -8.47
N ASP A 55 1.42 19.50 -9.03
CA ASP A 55 0.14 20.15 -9.27
C ASP A 55 -1.00 19.42 -8.56
N ASP A 56 -1.76 20.11 -7.74
CA ASP A 56 -3.02 19.60 -7.21
C ASP A 56 -4.10 19.72 -8.31
N ILE A 57 -4.69 18.59 -8.68
CA ILE A 57 -5.61 18.49 -9.82
C ILE A 57 -6.87 17.69 -9.45
N VAL A 58 -7.81 17.63 -10.38
CA VAL A 58 -8.97 16.74 -10.31
C VAL A 58 -8.87 15.70 -11.43
N ALA A 59 -8.64 14.44 -11.05
CA ALA A 59 -8.51 13.31 -11.96
C ALA A 59 -9.78 12.45 -11.92
N GLY A 60 -10.58 12.47 -12.99
CA GLY A 60 -11.85 11.72 -13.05
C GLY A 60 -12.88 12.11 -11.97
N GLY A 61 -12.85 13.37 -11.51
CA GLY A 61 -13.71 13.86 -10.42
C GLY A 61 -13.17 13.59 -9.01
N VAL A 62 -11.90 13.14 -8.89
CA VAL A 62 -11.22 12.84 -7.64
C VAL A 62 -10.04 13.78 -7.46
N ARG A 63 -9.85 14.34 -6.26
CA ARG A 63 -8.65 15.12 -5.95
C ARG A 63 -7.42 14.24 -6.07
N ALA A 64 -6.36 14.78 -6.64
CA ALA A 64 -5.11 14.09 -6.80
C ALA A 64 -3.95 15.10 -6.87
N ARG A 65 -2.74 14.63 -6.61
CA ARG A 65 -1.51 15.41 -6.82
C ARG A 65 -0.67 14.73 -7.88
N LEU A 66 -0.33 15.50 -8.92
CA LEU A 66 0.48 15.02 -10.04
C LEU A 66 1.90 15.54 -9.89
N TYR A 67 2.84 14.61 -9.77
CA TYR A 67 4.26 14.88 -9.69
C TYR A 67 4.90 14.59 -11.05
N ARG A 68 5.61 15.58 -11.62
CA ARG A 68 6.37 15.39 -12.85
C ARG A 68 7.86 15.57 -12.59
N PRO A 69 8.68 14.53 -12.83
CA PRO A 69 10.13 14.66 -12.81
C PRO A 69 10.60 15.36 -14.10
N VAL A 70 11.80 15.91 -14.08
CA VAL A 70 12.40 16.51 -15.29
C VAL A 70 12.52 15.44 -16.39
N GLY A 71 11.86 15.67 -17.52
CA GLY A 71 11.97 14.85 -18.74
C GLY A 71 11.22 13.51 -18.71
N GLY A 72 10.27 13.29 -17.78
CA GLY A 72 9.56 12.03 -17.65
C GLY A 72 8.03 12.17 -17.73
N GLU A 73 7.39 12.04 -18.92
CA GLU A 73 6.02 12.53 -19.02
C GLU A 73 5.00 11.69 -19.77
N THR A 74 5.42 10.64 -20.48
CA THR A 74 4.46 9.83 -21.25
C THR A 74 3.87 8.68 -20.46
N SER A 75 4.44 8.37 -19.29
CA SER A 75 4.01 7.26 -18.43
C SER A 75 3.66 7.77 -17.02
N VAL A 76 2.75 7.08 -16.35
CA VAL A 76 2.30 7.44 -15.01
C VAL A 76 2.14 6.23 -14.11
N LEU A 77 2.63 6.36 -12.86
CA LEU A 77 2.22 5.51 -11.75
C LEU A 77 1.06 6.20 -11.03
N LEU A 78 -0.08 5.56 -10.97
CA LEU A 78 -1.17 5.93 -10.06
C LEU A 78 -0.84 5.32 -8.69
N TRP A 79 -0.62 6.20 -7.69
CA TRP A 79 -0.27 5.78 -6.34
C TRP A 79 -1.44 5.96 -5.38
N LEU A 80 -1.74 4.88 -4.67
CA LEU A 80 -2.80 4.79 -3.66
C LEU A 80 -2.15 4.57 -2.30
N HIS A 81 -2.28 5.56 -1.41
CA HIS A 81 -1.63 5.51 -0.09
C HIS A 81 -2.25 4.47 0.84
N GLY A 82 -1.47 3.99 1.82
CA GLY A 82 -1.94 3.17 2.91
C GLY A 82 -2.76 3.94 3.94
N GLY A 83 -3.12 3.27 5.04
CA GLY A 83 -3.84 3.91 6.15
C GLY A 83 -5.17 3.24 6.47
N ALA A 84 -5.28 1.92 6.25
CA ALA A 84 -6.44 1.10 6.64
C ALA A 84 -7.78 1.62 6.07
N PHE A 85 -7.78 2.26 4.91
CA PHE A 85 -8.92 2.95 4.27
C PHE A 85 -9.50 4.13 5.08
N MET A 86 -8.87 4.51 6.18
CA MET A 86 -9.38 5.51 7.13
C MET A 86 -8.45 6.70 7.33
N THR A 87 -7.17 6.53 7.06
CA THR A 87 -6.13 7.56 7.24
C THR A 87 -5.28 7.71 5.98
N GLY A 88 -4.35 8.65 5.99
CA GLY A 88 -3.52 8.99 4.84
C GLY A 88 -4.11 10.16 4.05
N ASP A 89 -3.23 10.86 3.35
CA ASP A 89 -3.54 12.02 2.51
C ASP A 89 -2.40 12.26 1.51
N LEU A 90 -2.55 13.25 0.64
CA LEU A 90 -1.54 13.62 -0.35
C LEU A 90 -0.21 14.06 0.28
N ASP A 91 -0.25 14.64 1.48
CA ASP A 91 0.95 15.15 2.16
C ASP A 91 1.74 14.05 2.87
N SER A 92 1.05 13.03 3.39
CA SER A 92 1.68 11.89 4.05
C SER A 92 2.45 10.99 3.08
N CYS A 93 2.06 10.93 1.81
CA CYS A 93 2.77 10.15 0.78
C CYS A 93 3.65 11.00 -0.16
N ASP A 94 3.78 12.33 0.05
CA ASP A 94 4.51 13.25 -0.83
C ASP A 94 5.96 12.81 -1.10
N VAL A 95 6.71 12.45 -0.04
CA VAL A 95 8.13 12.05 -0.18
C VAL A 95 8.26 10.75 -0.99
N VAL A 96 7.40 9.78 -0.73
CA VAL A 96 7.39 8.49 -1.43
C VAL A 96 7.00 8.68 -2.90
N ALA A 97 5.96 9.48 -3.17
CA ALA A 97 5.50 9.78 -4.53
C ALA A 97 6.60 10.47 -5.37
N ARG A 98 7.31 11.45 -4.79
CA ARG A 98 8.45 12.12 -5.45
C ARG A 98 9.61 11.18 -5.71
N ALA A 99 9.91 10.30 -4.75
CA ALA A 99 10.97 9.31 -4.93
C ALA A 99 10.63 8.32 -6.05
N PHE A 100 9.39 7.86 -6.14
CA PHE A 100 8.91 7.07 -7.28
C PHE A 100 9.03 7.84 -8.59
N ALA A 101 8.57 9.10 -8.65
CA ALA A 101 8.62 9.90 -9.88
C ALA A 101 10.04 10.04 -10.40
N LYS A 102 10.98 10.40 -9.50
CA LYS A 102 12.40 10.54 -9.84
C LYS A 102 13.03 9.20 -10.26
N GLY A 103 12.81 8.15 -9.49
CA GLY A 103 13.44 6.84 -9.72
C GLY A 103 12.90 6.14 -10.97
N ALA A 104 11.60 6.23 -11.24
CA ALA A 104 10.97 5.65 -12.42
C ALA A 104 11.14 6.52 -13.68
N GLN A 105 11.52 7.80 -13.55
CA GLN A 105 11.52 8.78 -14.64
C GLN A 105 10.14 8.85 -15.33
N ALA A 106 9.10 8.86 -14.52
CA ALA A 106 7.70 8.88 -14.95
C ALA A 106 6.87 9.77 -14.02
N ALA A 107 5.74 10.24 -14.48
CA ALA A 107 4.82 10.97 -13.62
C ALA A 107 4.27 10.06 -12.51
N VAL A 108 3.92 10.65 -11.37
CA VAL A 108 3.16 9.96 -10.31
C VAL A 108 1.88 10.74 -10.03
N LEU A 109 0.76 10.06 -10.09
CA LEU A 109 -0.56 10.58 -9.72
C LEU A 109 -0.95 9.99 -8.36
N SER A 110 -0.71 10.74 -7.28
CA SER A 110 -1.17 10.38 -5.95
C SER A 110 -2.64 10.75 -5.80
N VAL A 111 -3.48 9.80 -5.41
CA VAL A 111 -4.94 9.94 -5.39
C VAL A 111 -5.44 10.15 -3.97
N ASP A 112 -6.19 11.24 -3.75
CA ASP A 112 -6.88 11.56 -2.51
C ASP A 112 -8.27 10.88 -2.50
N TYR A 113 -8.25 9.55 -2.42
CA TYR A 113 -9.48 8.77 -2.43
C TYR A 113 -10.28 8.94 -1.13
N ARG A 114 -11.59 8.85 -1.21
CA ARG A 114 -12.48 9.01 -0.06
C ARG A 114 -12.26 7.94 1.00
N LEU A 115 -12.21 8.37 2.26
CA LEU A 115 -11.90 7.55 3.42
C LEU A 115 -13.15 7.16 4.22
N ALA A 116 -13.09 5.99 4.84
CA ALA A 116 -14.01 5.57 5.88
C ALA A 116 -13.65 6.26 7.23
N PRO A 117 -14.60 6.42 8.15
CA PRO A 117 -15.98 5.95 8.11
C PRO A 117 -16.94 6.82 7.30
N GLU A 118 -16.54 8.03 6.88
CA GLU A 118 -17.41 9.00 6.20
C GLU A 118 -17.86 8.49 4.82
N SER A 119 -16.96 7.79 4.13
CA SER A 119 -17.19 7.20 2.82
C SER A 119 -16.73 5.74 2.79
N ARG A 120 -17.67 4.86 3.11
CA ARG A 120 -17.42 3.41 3.13
C ARG A 120 -17.29 2.82 1.73
N PHE A 121 -16.92 1.54 1.67
CA PHE A 121 -16.94 0.77 0.43
C PHE A 121 -18.29 0.93 -0.32
N PRO A 122 -18.26 1.12 -1.65
CA PRO A 122 -17.11 1.03 -2.55
C PRO A 122 -16.44 2.39 -2.89
N ALA A 123 -16.62 3.44 -2.06
CA ALA A 123 -16.20 4.80 -2.43
C ALA A 123 -14.71 4.90 -2.82
N ALA A 124 -13.81 4.31 -2.04
CA ALA A 124 -12.37 4.37 -2.29
C ALA A 124 -11.96 3.67 -3.60
N ILE A 125 -12.47 2.46 -3.84
CA ILE A 125 -12.16 1.73 -5.07
C ILE A 125 -12.79 2.40 -6.31
N ASP A 126 -13.95 3.03 -6.18
CA ASP A 126 -14.56 3.78 -7.28
C ASP A 126 -13.77 5.06 -7.60
N ASP A 127 -13.21 5.72 -6.58
CA ASP A 127 -12.33 6.88 -6.78
C ASP A 127 -11.01 6.46 -7.46
N ALA A 128 -10.37 5.40 -6.98
CA ALA A 128 -9.17 4.84 -7.57
C ALA A 128 -9.39 4.43 -9.04
N TRP A 129 -10.52 3.78 -9.34
CA TRP A 129 -10.90 3.40 -10.69
C TRP A 129 -11.10 4.61 -11.62
N ARG A 130 -11.86 5.63 -11.17
CA ARG A 130 -12.08 6.85 -11.96
C ARG A 130 -10.79 7.59 -12.27
N ALA A 131 -9.88 7.68 -11.28
CA ALA A 131 -8.56 8.27 -11.49
C ALA A 131 -7.72 7.46 -12.48
N THR A 132 -7.79 6.12 -12.44
CA THR A 132 -7.09 5.23 -13.38
C THR A 132 -7.62 5.41 -14.81
N VAL A 133 -8.93 5.43 -14.99
CA VAL A 133 -9.54 5.70 -16.31
C VAL A 133 -9.16 7.09 -16.83
N TRP A 134 -9.13 8.11 -15.94
CA TRP A 134 -8.66 9.45 -16.32
C TRP A 134 -7.20 9.42 -16.77
N ALA A 135 -6.34 8.71 -16.06
CA ALA A 135 -4.93 8.58 -16.41
C ALA A 135 -4.72 7.86 -17.76
N SER A 136 -5.48 6.80 -18.03
CA SER A 136 -5.36 6.02 -19.28
C SER A 136 -5.71 6.81 -20.54
N THR A 137 -6.41 7.95 -20.43
CA THR A 137 -6.72 8.83 -21.56
C THR A 137 -5.69 9.94 -21.77
N ARG A 138 -4.66 10.04 -20.91
CA ARG A 138 -3.69 11.16 -20.89
C ARG A 138 -2.23 10.72 -20.91
N PHE A 139 -1.98 9.48 -20.57
CA PHE A 139 -0.65 8.90 -20.54
C PHE A 139 -0.62 7.65 -21.43
N ASP A 140 0.50 7.43 -22.09
CA ASP A 140 0.69 6.30 -23.01
C ASP A 140 0.74 4.98 -22.24
N LYS A 141 1.33 4.99 -21.03
CA LYS A 141 1.44 3.84 -20.15
C LYS A 141 1.01 4.19 -18.74
N VAL A 142 0.18 3.34 -18.16
CA VAL A 142 -0.32 3.48 -16.79
C VAL A 142 0.08 2.26 -15.97
N ALA A 143 0.72 2.48 -14.85
CA ALA A 143 0.87 1.50 -13.79
C ALA A 143 0.02 1.91 -12.57
N VAL A 144 -0.37 0.94 -11.77
CA VAL A 144 -1.05 1.19 -10.49
C VAL A 144 -0.21 0.65 -9.36
N GLY A 145 -0.20 1.34 -8.23
CA GLY A 145 0.52 0.87 -7.06
C GLY A 145 -0.02 1.47 -5.78
N GLY A 146 0.34 0.84 -4.68
CA GLY A 146 -0.04 1.31 -3.36
C GLY A 146 0.49 0.43 -2.25
N ASP A 147 0.45 0.93 -1.04
CA ASP A 147 0.87 0.24 0.16
C ASP A 147 -0.33 -0.12 1.06
N SER A 148 -0.31 -1.28 1.70
CA SER A 148 -1.34 -1.71 2.66
C SER A 148 -2.76 -1.66 2.07
N ALA A 149 -3.66 -0.83 2.60
CA ALA A 149 -4.99 -0.57 2.06
C ALA A 149 -4.93 -0.02 0.63
N GLY A 150 -3.95 0.85 0.33
CA GLY A 150 -3.71 1.33 -1.05
C GLY A 150 -3.26 0.21 -1.98
N GLY A 151 -2.50 -0.77 -1.47
CA GLY A 151 -2.15 -1.99 -2.19
C GLY A 151 -3.37 -2.86 -2.50
N ASN A 152 -4.36 -2.91 -1.60
CA ASN A 152 -5.66 -3.52 -1.88
C ASN A 152 -6.35 -2.83 -3.06
N LEU A 153 -6.47 -1.50 -2.98
CA LEU A 153 -7.11 -0.72 -4.04
C LEU A 153 -6.39 -0.90 -5.38
N ALA A 154 -5.04 -0.94 -5.38
CA ALA A 154 -4.26 -1.17 -6.60
C ALA A 154 -4.53 -2.55 -7.22
N ALA A 155 -4.56 -3.60 -6.40
CA ALA A 155 -4.89 -4.95 -6.85
C ALA A 155 -6.35 -5.05 -7.37
N ALA A 156 -7.30 -4.42 -6.68
CA ALA A 156 -8.70 -4.37 -7.12
C ALA A 156 -8.86 -3.56 -8.41
N VAL A 157 -8.16 -2.43 -8.57
CA VAL A 157 -8.12 -1.66 -9.83
C VAL A 157 -7.56 -2.52 -10.96
N ALA A 158 -6.51 -3.30 -10.72
CA ALA A 158 -5.93 -4.17 -11.75
C ALA A 158 -6.91 -5.27 -12.20
N LEU A 159 -7.70 -5.82 -11.28
CA LEU A 159 -8.79 -6.76 -11.61
C LEU A 159 -9.86 -6.07 -12.47
N ARG A 160 -10.32 -4.87 -12.08
CA ARG A 160 -11.25 -4.08 -12.91
C ARG A 160 -10.66 -3.74 -14.27
N ALA A 161 -9.39 -3.32 -14.33
CA ALA A 161 -8.72 -2.98 -15.58
C ALA A 161 -8.73 -4.16 -16.57
N ARG A 162 -8.38 -5.36 -16.10
CA ARG A 162 -8.50 -6.58 -16.89
C ARG A 162 -9.94 -6.81 -17.38
N ASP A 163 -10.91 -6.73 -16.48
CA ASP A 163 -12.30 -7.03 -16.77
C ASP A 163 -12.94 -6.02 -17.75
N PHE A 164 -12.43 -4.79 -17.76
CA PHE A 164 -12.85 -3.72 -18.70
C PHE A 164 -11.87 -3.51 -19.87
N ASN A 165 -10.89 -4.41 -20.07
CA ASN A 165 -9.90 -4.34 -21.15
C ASN A 165 -9.06 -3.04 -21.15
N LEU A 166 -8.81 -2.45 -19.99
CA LEU A 166 -7.86 -1.35 -19.81
C LEU A 166 -6.48 -1.93 -19.55
N VAL A 167 -5.52 -1.59 -20.42
CA VAL A 167 -4.15 -2.12 -20.31
C VAL A 167 -3.38 -1.37 -19.23
N LEU A 168 -2.84 -2.10 -18.25
CA LEU A 168 -1.88 -1.61 -17.27
C LEU A 168 -0.49 -2.16 -17.59
N ALA A 169 0.53 -1.32 -17.44
CA ALA A 169 1.92 -1.72 -17.65
C ALA A 169 2.44 -2.61 -16.50
N MET A 170 2.04 -2.32 -15.26
CA MET A 170 2.52 -3.01 -14.06
C MET A 170 1.63 -2.71 -12.86
N GLN A 171 1.68 -3.59 -11.86
CA GLN A 171 1.19 -3.36 -10.51
C GLN A 171 2.38 -3.30 -9.53
N VAL A 172 2.42 -2.30 -8.63
CA VAL A 172 3.37 -2.24 -7.51
C VAL A 172 2.59 -2.42 -6.22
N LEU A 173 2.66 -3.60 -5.63
CA LEU A 173 1.87 -3.98 -4.46
C LEU A 173 2.79 -4.09 -3.23
N VAL A 174 2.63 -3.18 -2.28
CA VAL A 174 3.48 -3.10 -1.11
C VAL A 174 2.70 -3.59 0.11
N TYR A 175 3.08 -4.76 0.64
CA TYR A 175 2.40 -5.47 1.75
C TYR A 175 0.87 -5.30 1.74
N PRO A 176 0.21 -5.63 0.63
CA PRO A 176 -1.19 -5.28 0.41
C PRO A 176 -2.14 -6.04 1.33
N VAL A 177 -3.27 -5.40 1.69
CA VAL A 177 -4.43 -6.09 2.26
C VAL A 177 -5.14 -6.84 1.12
N LEU A 178 -5.21 -8.16 1.14
CA LEU A 178 -5.73 -8.93 0.00
C LEU A 178 -6.96 -9.78 0.33
N SER A 179 -7.24 -9.97 1.62
CA SER A 179 -8.37 -10.77 2.09
C SER A 179 -9.04 -10.15 3.32
N SER A 180 -10.35 -10.30 3.39
CA SER A 180 -11.12 -10.05 4.61
C SER A 180 -11.23 -11.29 5.52
N ASP A 181 -10.70 -12.41 5.07
CA ASP A 181 -10.69 -13.65 5.85
C ASP A 181 -9.54 -13.62 6.86
N THR A 182 -9.88 -13.48 8.13
CA THR A 182 -8.92 -13.43 9.25
C THR A 182 -8.89 -14.74 10.04
N THR A 183 -9.32 -15.85 9.42
CA THR A 183 -9.43 -17.16 10.09
C THR A 183 -8.25 -18.10 9.81
N ASN A 184 -7.29 -17.69 8.96
CA ASN A 184 -6.10 -18.51 8.74
C ASN A 184 -5.22 -18.58 10.01
N SER A 185 -4.47 -19.67 10.16
CA SER A 185 -3.67 -19.94 11.35
C SER A 185 -2.57 -18.90 11.62
N TYR A 186 -2.15 -18.17 10.60
CA TYR A 186 -1.12 -17.12 10.74
C TYR A 186 -1.65 -15.93 11.54
N TYR A 187 -2.89 -15.51 11.29
CA TYR A 187 -3.54 -14.46 12.08
C TYR A 187 -3.66 -14.83 13.57
N GLU A 188 -3.81 -16.11 13.90
CA GLU A 188 -3.87 -16.59 15.29
C GLU A 188 -2.47 -16.65 15.93
N THR A 189 -1.47 -17.10 15.19
CA THR A 189 -0.12 -17.33 15.71
C THR A 189 0.75 -16.08 15.73
N PHE A 190 0.47 -15.11 14.85
CA PHE A 190 1.23 -13.87 14.75
C PHE A 190 1.32 -13.09 16.09
N PRO A 191 0.23 -12.82 16.81
CA PRO A 191 0.30 -12.12 18.09
C PRO A 191 1.13 -12.86 19.14
N GLN A 192 1.08 -14.19 19.17
CA GLN A 192 1.86 -15.01 20.11
C GLN A 192 3.35 -14.99 19.80
N ARG A 193 3.70 -15.00 18.51
CA ARG A 193 5.08 -14.99 18.02
C ARG A 193 5.79 -13.67 18.33
N TYR A 194 5.05 -12.57 18.34
CA TYR A 194 5.58 -11.21 18.49
C TYR A 194 5.15 -10.51 19.79
N ALA A 195 4.41 -11.17 20.68
CA ALA A 195 3.95 -10.61 21.95
C ALA A 195 5.09 -10.06 22.81
N ASN A 196 6.23 -10.75 22.84
CA ASN A 196 7.40 -10.32 23.61
C ASN A 196 8.18 -9.20 22.92
N PHE A 197 8.09 -9.10 21.60
CA PHE A 197 8.75 -8.07 20.81
C PHE A 197 8.03 -6.73 20.90
N CYS A 198 6.73 -6.79 20.82
CA CYS A 198 5.92 -5.59 20.92
C CYS A 198 5.71 -5.12 22.36
N GLY A 199 6.13 -5.85 23.41
CA GLY A 199 6.08 -5.49 24.85
C GLY A 199 4.89 -4.67 25.35
N ARG A 200 4.12 -4.16 24.44
CA ARG A 200 2.89 -3.39 24.58
C ARG A 200 1.87 -3.96 23.62
N LYS A 201 0.71 -4.32 24.11
CA LYS A 201 -0.45 -4.86 23.37
C LYS A 201 -0.94 -3.93 22.25
N GLU A 202 -0.28 -2.82 22.01
CA GLU A 202 -0.71 -1.67 21.24
C GLU A 202 0.14 -1.40 20.00
N PHE A 203 1.15 -2.20 19.71
CA PHE A 203 1.93 -2.09 18.48
C PHE A 203 1.10 -2.63 17.29
N GLY A 204 0.25 -1.84 16.95
CA GLY A 204 -0.71 -1.97 16.35
C GLY A 204 -1.34 -1.82 15.07
N ALA A 205 -0.87 -1.18 13.99
CA ALA A 205 -1.50 -1.28 12.67
C ALA A 205 -1.77 -2.72 12.23
N THR A 206 -1.03 -3.68 12.80
CA THR A 206 -0.98 -5.08 12.41
C THR A 206 -1.48 -6.06 13.48
N SER A 207 -2.28 -5.63 14.45
CA SER A 207 -2.96 -6.58 15.34
C SER A 207 -4.22 -7.13 14.68
N LEU A 208 -4.56 -8.39 14.99
CA LEU A 208 -5.80 -8.99 14.49
C LEU A 208 -7.05 -8.15 14.84
N ALA A 209 -7.07 -7.55 16.03
CA ALA A 209 -8.16 -6.67 16.45
C ALA A 209 -8.28 -5.44 15.54
N ASN A 210 -7.14 -4.84 15.15
CA ASN A 210 -7.12 -3.68 14.26
C ASN A 210 -7.53 -4.07 12.83
N ILE A 211 -7.10 -5.22 12.32
CA ILE A 211 -7.52 -5.72 11.01
C ILE A 211 -9.05 -5.95 10.99
N ARG A 212 -9.62 -6.57 12.03
CA ARG A 212 -11.07 -6.76 12.12
C ARG A 212 -11.81 -5.44 12.19
N ASN A 213 -11.36 -4.51 13.02
CA ASN A 213 -11.98 -3.18 13.14
C ASN A 213 -11.86 -2.36 11.84
N MET A 214 -10.76 -2.48 11.12
CA MET A 214 -10.60 -1.90 9.77
C MET A 214 -11.72 -2.40 8.84
N TRP A 215 -11.93 -3.72 8.77
CA TRP A 215 -12.97 -4.29 7.94
C TRP A 215 -14.38 -3.89 8.40
N ASP A 216 -14.65 -3.88 9.71
CA ASP A 216 -15.94 -3.48 10.27
C ASP A 216 -16.26 -2.00 9.99
N THR A 217 -15.24 -1.15 9.97
CA THR A 217 -15.39 0.27 9.67
C THR A 217 -15.53 0.53 8.17
N TYR A 218 -14.69 -0.10 7.34
CA TYR A 218 -14.66 0.12 5.89
C TYR A 218 -15.83 -0.57 5.18
N ILE A 219 -16.11 -1.84 5.53
CA ILE A 219 -17.17 -2.66 4.94
C ILE A 219 -17.97 -3.36 6.05
N PRO A 220 -18.98 -2.69 6.64
CA PRO A 220 -19.80 -3.29 7.71
C PRO A 220 -20.58 -4.54 7.29
N ASP A 221 -21.02 -4.60 6.02
CA ASP A 221 -21.71 -5.77 5.46
C ASP A 221 -20.70 -6.87 5.10
N PRO A 222 -20.70 -8.01 5.83
CA PRO A 222 -19.75 -9.10 5.57
C PRO A 222 -19.88 -9.69 4.16
N THR A 223 -21.06 -9.61 3.54
CA THR A 223 -21.28 -10.17 2.19
C THR A 223 -20.51 -9.37 1.13
N GLN A 224 -20.41 -8.07 1.29
CA GLN A 224 -19.65 -7.21 0.40
C GLN A 224 -18.13 -7.43 0.52
N ARG A 225 -17.64 -7.91 1.67
CA ARG A 225 -16.23 -8.27 1.86
C ARG A 225 -15.77 -9.43 0.99
N LEU A 226 -16.72 -10.22 0.47
CA LEU A 226 -16.46 -11.37 -0.40
C LEU A 226 -16.25 -10.98 -1.87
N LEU A 227 -16.54 -9.74 -2.24
CA LEU A 227 -16.32 -9.23 -3.59
C LEU A 227 -14.82 -9.10 -3.88
N GLN A 228 -14.40 -9.38 -5.13
CA GLN A 228 -13.00 -9.21 -5.54
C GLN A 228 -12.49 -7.76 -5.41
N ASP A 229 -13.37 -6.78 -5.48
CA ASP A 229 -13.07 -5.37 -5.27
C ASP A 229 -12.74 -5.02 -3.82
N ALA A 230 -13.18 -5.84 -2.87
CA ALA A 230 -12.86 -5.73 -1.44
C ALA A 230 -11.71 -6.67 -1.06
N SER A 231 -11.75 -7.89 -1.55
CA SER A 231 -10.81 -8.97 -1.24
C SER A 231 -10.22 -9.56 -2.54
N PRO A 232 -9.17 -8.97 -3.10
CA PRO A 232 -8.57 -9.41 -4.38
C PRO A 232 -8.21 -10.91 -4.43
N LEU A 233 -7.85 -11.52 -3.29
CA LEU A 233 -7.64 -12.97 -3.19
C LEU A 233 -8.87 -13.81 -3.55
N ARG A 234 -10.07 -13.24 -3.57
CA ARG A 234 -11.32 -13.93 -3.95
C ARG A 234 -11.63 -13.85 -5.44
N ALA A 235 -10.80 -13.19 -6.24
CA ALA A 235 -10.97 -13.17 -7.69
C ALA A 235 -11.00 -14.61 -8.24
N ALA A 236 -11.95 -14.90 -9.12
CA ALA A 236 -12.11 -16.25 -9.69
C ALA A 236 -10.89 -16.66 -10.53
N SER A 237 -10.22 -15.69 -11.18
CA SER A 237 -9.03 -15.92 -12.00
C SER A 237 -8.06 -14.74 -11.88
N MET A 238 -6.75 -15.03 -11.96
CA MET A 238 -5.68 -14.03 -12.08
C MET A 238 -5.17 -13.93 -13.52
N VAL A 239 -5.65 -14.76 -14.44
CA VAL A 239 -5.22 -14.74 -15.85
C VAL A 239 -5.45 -13.37 -16.46
N GLY A 240 -4.45 -12.87 -17.21
CA GLY A 240 -4.51 -11.59 -17.91
C GLY A 240 -4.27 -10.35 -17.05
N LEU A 241 -3.93 -10.51 -15.77
CA LEU A 241 -3.47 -9.38 -14.97
C LEU A 241 -2.11 -8.87 -15.44
N ALA A 242 -1.88 -7.56 -15.28
CA ALA A 242 -0.58 -6.95 -15.53
C ALA A 242 0.50 -7.53 -14.61
N PRO A 243 1.79 -7.54 -15.04
CA PRO A 243 2.91 -7.96 -14.20
C PRO A 243 2.90 -7.29 -12.83
N VAL A 244 3.36 -8.00 -11.80
CA VAL A 244 3.35 -7.54 -10.40
C VAL A 244 4.77 -7.44 -9.88
N LEU A 245 5.10 -6.31 -9.24
CA LEU A 245 6.19 -6.20 -8.29
C LEU A 245 5.58 -6.21 -6.88
N MET A 246 5.90 -7.24 -6.11
CA MET A 246 5.38 -7.45 -4.76
C MET A 246 6.47 -7.17 -3.71
N ILE A 247 6.15 -6.35 -2.73
CA ILE A 247 7.00 -6.08 -1.57
C ILE A 247 6.31 -6.62 -0.33
N LEU A 248 7.01 -7.44 0.46
CA LEU A 248 6.52 -8.01 1.69
C LEU A 248 7.46 -7.67 2.85
N ALA A 249 6.90 -7.41 4.02
CA ALA A 249 7.61 -7.33 5.28
C ALA A 249 7.59 -8.68 5.99
N GLU A 250 8.70 -9.08 6.62
CA GLU A 250 8.75 -10.37 7.33
C GLU A 250 7.78 -10.40 8.51
N HIS A 251 7.75 -9.31 9.28
CA HIS A 251 6.92 -9.20 10.49
C HIS A 251 5.63 -8.46 10.19
N ASP A 252 4.81 -9.07 9.33
CA ASP A 252 3.53 -8.50 8.90
C ASP A 252 2.44 -9.56 8.99
N ILE A 253 1.35 -9.24 9.67
CA ILE A 253 0.17 -10.11 9.78
C ILE A 253 -0.47 -10.38 8.41
N LEU A 254 -0.25 -9.52 7.42
CA LEU A 254 -0.76 -9.64 6.06
C LEU A 254 0.15 -10.47 5.14
N ARG A 255 1.33 -10.91 5.62
CA ARG A 255 2.33 -11.56 4.78
C ARG A 255 1.81 -12.79 4.08
N GLU A 256 1.09 -13.67 4.78
CA GLU A 256 0.61 -14.93 4.21
C GLU A 256 -0.42 -14.72 3.10
N ASP A 257 -1.25 -13.68 3.20
CA ASP A 257 -2.17 -13.30 2.12
C ASP A 257 -1.38 -12.83 0.88
N GLY A 258 -0.29 -12.11 1.08
CA GLY A 258 0.65 -11.72 0.01
C GLY A 258 1.30 -12.92 -0.67
N GLU A 259 1.81 -13.89 0.11
CA GLU A 259 2.40 -15.13 -0.42
C GLU A 259 1.38 -15.97 -1.19
N GLU A 260 0.16 -16.07 -0.70
CA GLU A 260 -0.92 -16.77 -1.41
C GLU A 260 -1.28 -16.06 -2.72
N TYR A 261 -1.31 -14.73 -2.73
CA TYR A 261 -1.58 -13.96 -3.94
C TYR A 261 -0.49 -14.16 -5.00
N ILE A 262 0.80 -14.14 -4.60
CA ILE A 262 1.94 -14.45 -5.45
C ILE A 262 1.75 -15.84 -6.08
N ARG A 263 1.49 -16.87 -5.27
CA ARG A 263 1.29 -18.24 -5.76
C ARG A 263 0.17 -18.33 -6.79
N ARG A 264 -0.93 -17.62 -6.59
CA ARG A 264 -2.06 -17.61 -7.54
C ARG A 264 -1.71 -16.88 -8.84
N LEU A 265 -0.96 -15.77 -8.77
CA LEU A 265 -0.48 -15.04 -9.95
C LEU A 265 0.46 -15.92 -10.79
N GLU A 266 1.47 -16.53 -10.17
CA GLU A 266 2.43 -17.42 -10.84
C GLU A 266 1.73 -18.62 -11.49
N THR A 267 0.80 -19.26 -10.77
CA THR A 267 0.00 -20.39 -11.31
C THR A 267 -0.86 -19.97 -12.51
N SER A 268 -1.24 -18.69 -12.58
CA SER A 268 -2.01 -18.11 -13.69
C SER A 268 -1.15 -17.57 -14.84
N GLY A 269 0.18 -17.74 -14.76
CA GLY A 269 1.13 -17.27 -15.78
C GLY A 269 1.37 -15.76 -15.76
N VAL A 270 1.02 -15.07 -14.67
CA VAL A 270 1.31 -13.64 -14.50
C VAL A 270 2.74 -13.48 -13.99
N PRO A 271 3.59 -12.65 -14.63
CA PRO A 271 4.95 -12.38 -14.15
C PRO A 271 4.92 -11.70 -12.78
N VAL A 272 5.69 -12.22 -11.82
CA VAL A 272 5.80 -11.66 -10.47
C VAL A 272 7.26 -11.49 -10.09
N GLU A 273 7.65 -10.28 -9.70
CA GLU A 273 8.90 -9.97 -9.01
C GLU A 273 8.61 -9.77 -7.52
N VAL A 274 9.35 -10.45 -6.64
CA VAL A 274 9.07 -10.43 -5.19
C VAL A 274 10.29 -9.99 -4.40
N HIS A 275 10.12 -8.99 -3.54
CA HIS A 275 11.11 -8.56 -2.56
C HIS A 275 10.59 -8.75 -1.14
N ARG A 276 11.27 -9.61 -0.36
CA ARG A 276 10.97 -9.87 1.04
C ARG A 276 12.00 -9.17 1.91
N TYR A 277 11.53 -8.34 2.84
CA TYR A 277 12.38 -7.54 3.71
C TYR A 277 12.45 -8.15 5.09
N GLU A 278 13.58 -8.83 5.36
CA GLU A 278 13.86 -9.47 6.65
C GLU A 278 13.91 -8.46 7.79
N GLY A 279 13.30 -8.81 8.91
CA GLY A 279 13.26 -8.00 10.12
C GLY A 279 12.45 -6.72 10.00
N GLN A 280 11.77 -6.47 8.88
CA GLN A 280 10.93 -5.29 8.69
C GLN A 280 9.49 -5.54 9.11
N LEU A 281 8.82 -4.45 9.44
CA LEU A 281 7.45 -4.41 9.91
C LEU A 281 6.54 -3.79 8.85
N HIS A 282 5.24 -4.04 9.00
CA HIS A 282 4.24 -3.37 8.18
C HIS A 282 4.41 -1.84 8.18
N GLY A 283 4.22 -1.21 7.04
CA GLY A 283 4.28 0.25 6.90
C GLY A 283 5.68 0.84 6.64
N PHE A 284 6.74 0.02 6.56
CA PHE A 284 8.12 0.51 6.51
C PHE A 284 8.44 1.41 5.30
N ILE A 285 7.75 1.28 4.16
CA ILE A 285 7.96 2.12 2.97
C ILE A 285 7.63 3.59 3.23
N SER A 286 6.72 3.87 4.18
CA SER A 286 6.30 5.22 4.52
C SER A 286 7.36 6.02 5.29
N PHE A 287 8.47 5.38 5.69
CA PHE A 287 9.51 5.95 6.53
C PHE A 287 10.90 5.94 5.90
N PRO A 288 11.08 6.33 4.63
CA PRO A 288 12.38 6.24 3.95
C PRO A 288 13.46 7.15 4.55
N GLY A 289 13.08 8.15 5.35
CA GLY A 289 14.01 9.00 6.10
C GLY A 289 14.58 8.35 7.37
N LYS A 290 14.00 7.24 7.83
CA LYS A 290 14.40 6.53 9.06
C LYS A 290 14.81 5.08 8.79
N LEU A 291 14.24 4.46 7.78
CA LEU A 291 14.46 3.05 7.45
C LEU A 291 15.09 2.93 6.04
N ASP A 292 16.31 2.43 5.99
CA ASP A 292 17.01 2.19 4.70
C ASP A 292 16.22 1.19 3.83
N ALA A 293 15.56 0.22 4.46
CA ALA A 293 14.65 -0.71 3.77
C ALA A 293 13.49 0.00 3.06
N GLY A 294 12.96 1.08 3.64
CA GLY A 294 11.92 1.89 3.00
C GLY A 294 12.42 2.56 1.72
N ARG A 295 13.64 3.10 1.76
CA ARG A 295 14.29 3.69 0.58
C ARG A 295 14.59 2.65 -0.49
N ASP A 296 15.20 1.52 -0.10
CA ASP A 296 15.50 0.42 -1.02
C ASP A 296 14.24 -0.15 -1.70
N ALA A 297 13.13 -0.25 -0.96
CA ALA A 297 11.85 -0.69 -1.52
C ALA A 297 11.31 0.26 -2.59
N VAL A 298 11.40 1.57 -2.34
CA VAL A 298 11.04 2.59 -3.34
C VAL A 298 11.95 2.49 -4.56
N ASP A 299 13.26 2.40 -4.36
CA ASP A 299 14.25 2.36 -5.44
C ASP A 299 14.07 1.12 -6.34
N LYS A 300 13.86 -0.06 -5.76
CA LYS A 300 13.57 -1.30 -6.50
C LYS A 300 12.27 -1.22 -7.27
N SER A 301 11.21 -0.71 -6.64
CA SER A 301 9.92 -0.55 -7.31
C SER A 301 10.00 0.45 -8.45
N ALA A 302 10.71 1.56 -8.26
CA ALA A 302 10.94 2.55 -9.30
C ALA A 302 11.77 1.99 -10.48
N ALA A 303 12.77 1.14 -10.20
CA ALA A 303 13.53 0.45 -11.22
C ALA A 303 12.65 -0.51 -12.05
N GLY A 304 11.79 -1.30 -11.40
CA GLY A 304 10.81 -2.15 -12.07
C GLY A 304 9.84 -1.36 -12.95
N LEU A 305 9.31 -0.25 -12.44
CA LEU A 305 8.44 0.64 -13.21
C LEU A 305 9.15 1.20 -14.45
N ARG A 306 10.42 1.61 -14.33
CA ARG A 306 11.19 2.13 -15.46
C ARG A 306 11.36 1.09 -16.56
N ILE A 307 11.55 -0.18 -16.20
CA ILE A 307 11.60 -1.30 -17.16
C ILE A 307 10.23 -1.51 -17.79
N ALA A 308 9.14 -1.53 -17.01
CA ALA A 308 7.78 -1.72 -17.53
C ALA A 308 7.34 -0.57 -18.47
N PHE A 309 7.79 0.64 -18.21
CA PHE A 309 7.51 1.79 -19.05
C PHE A 309 8.40 1.87 -20.31
N ASN A 310 9.58 1.22 -20.32
CA ASN A 310 10.52 1.20 -21.44
C ASN A 310 11.04 -0.23 -21.69
N PRO A 311 10.18 -1.16 -22.13
CA PRO A 311 10.52 -2.54 -22.33
C PRO A 311 11.48 -2.76 -23.52
#